data_48955afd48a73342bb10cee6b7cbf0de
#
_entry.id   48955afd48a73342bb10cee6b7cbf0de
#
_cell.length_a   1.000
_cell.length_b   1.000
_cell.length_c   1.000
_cell.angle_alpha   90.00
_cell.angle_beta   90.00
_cell.angle_gamma   90.00
#
_symmetry.space_group_name_H-M   'P 1'
#
loop_
_entity.id
_entity.type
_entity.pdbx_description
1 polymer ?
#
loop_
_entity_poly.entity_id
_entity_poly.type
_entity_poly.pdbx_seq_one_letter_code
_entity_poly.pdbx_strand_id
1 'polypeptide(L)'
;GFPNEERIDEVLHLVDLQNVEGKQVRHYSLGMKQRLAIARAILARPEFLILDEPINALDPEGIREMRNLFQRLNREDGTTIFISSHILSEVDLLADTIGIIRHGKLLTELPIEEIHKHQTAYISLQVDDVTRAAALIEGMGIKNFSVLDKEFIRISDSDVSGKTLSKALIENGVGLESIGRKQDTLEDFFFQLTEGGK
;
A
#
# COMPACT_ATOMS: atom_id res chain seq x y z
N GLY A 1 22.98 28.08 10.88
CA GLY A 1 24.31 27.62 11.29
C GLY A 1 24.62 26.27 10.68
N PHE A 2 25.87 25.88 10.61
CA PHE A 2 26.24 24.51 10.23
C PHE A 2 25.77 23.55 11.32
N PRO A 3 25.27 22.34 10.98
CA PRO A 3 24.92 21.33 11.96
C PRO A 3 26.16 20.97 12.80
N ASN A 4 25.98 20.85 14.12
CA ASN A 4 27.06 20.40 15.01
C ASN A 4 27.24 18.86 14.87
N GLU A 5 28.33 18.33 15.39
CA GLU A 5 28.64 16.90 15.36
C GLU A 5 27.53 16.04 16.02
N GLU A 6 26.98 16.51 17.14
CA GLU A 6 25.87 15.82 17.83
C GLU A 6 24.64 15.63 16.92
N ARG A 7 24.31 16.65 16.11
CA ARG A 7 23.18 16.53 15.16
C ARG A 7 23.48 15.58 14.00
N ILE A 8 24.73 15.52 13.57
CA ILE A 8 25.15 14.56 12.55
C ILE A 8 25.00 13.14 13.07
N ASP A 9 25.51 12.88 14.28
CA ASP A 9 25.41 11.57 14.92
C ASP A 9 23.94 11.17 15.17
N GLU A 10 23.12 12.08 15.68
CA GLU A 10 21.67 11.85 15.84
C GLU A 10 21.02 11.42 14.53
N VAL A 11 21.29 12.14 13.44
CA VAL A 11 20.68 11.86 12.14
C VAL A 11 21.20 10.54 11.55
N LEU A 12 22.48 10.22 11.72
CA LEU A 12 23.02 8.94 11.26
C LEU A 12 22.41 7.76 12.05
N HIS A 13 22.13 7.93 13.33
CA HIS A 13 21.35 6.96 14.11
C HIS A 13 19.92 6.80 13.60
N LEU A 14 19.23 7.91 13.27
CA LEU A 14 17.86 7.88 12.77
C LEU A 14 17.70 7.09 11.48
N VAL A 15 18.73 7.04 10.65
CA VAL A 15 18.72 6.33 9.35
C VAL A 15 19.52 5.01 9.37
N ASP A 16 19.94 4.54 10.55
CA ASP A 16 20.74 3.32 10.73
C ASP A 16 22.05 3.31 9.92
N LEU A 17 22.80 4.40 9.99
CA LEU A 17 24.12 4.54 9.37
C LEU A 17 25.25 4.81 10.39
N GLN A 18 25.03 4.64 11.69
CA GLN A 18 26.01 4.90 12.74
C GLN A 18 27.20 3.94 12.74
N ASN A 19 27.03 2.71 12.19
CA ASN A 19 28.06 1.66 12.22
C ASN A 19 28.88 1.56 10.91
N VAL A 20 28.89 2.60 10.10
CA VAL A 20 29.57 2.58 8.78
C VAL A 20 30.80 3.47 8.73
N GLU A 21 31.37 3.83 9.88
CA GLU A 21 32.57 4.65 9.99
C GLU A 21 33.72 4.10 9.15
N GLY A 22 34.43 5.00 8.45
CA GLY A 22 35.56 4.65 7.58
C GLY A 22 35.20 4.06 6.22
N LYS A 23 33.94 3.67 5.99
CA LYS A 23 33.49 3.18 4.69
C LYS A 23 33.20 4.35 3.75
N GLN A 24 33.89 4.38 2.62
CA GLN A 24 33.65 5.42 1.62
C GLN A 24 32.26 5.27 0.97
N VAL A 25 31.56 6.38 0.76
CA VAL A 25 30.21 6.42 0.18
C VAL A 25 30.10 5.73 -1.18
N ARG A 26 31.18 5.68 -1.96
CA ARG A 26 31.23 4.94 -3.23
C ARG A 26 31.00 3.43 -3.06
N HIS A 27 31.30 2.88 -1.88
CA HIS A 27 31.12 1.48 -1.53
C HIS A 27 29.82 1.18 -0.78
N TYR A 28 28.95 2.20 -0.63
CA TYR A 28 27.64 2.00 -0.03
C TYR A 28 26.72 1.21 -0.96
N SER A 29 25.90 0.32 -0.39
CA SER A 29 24.78 -0.29 -1.10
C SER A 29 23.78 0.79 -1.57
N LEU A 30 22.87 0.43 -2.45
CA LEU A 30 21.84 1.35 -2.91
C LEU A 30 20.98 1.82 -1.73
N GLY A 31 20.56 0.92 -0.84
CA GLY A 31 19.82 1.26 0.38
C GLY A 31 20.59 2.19 1.32
N MET A 32 21.91 1.96 1.53
CA MET A 32 22.75 2.86 2.33
C MET A 32 22.84 4.26 1.70
N LYS A 33 22.92 4.36 0.38
CA LYS A 33 22.91 5.65 -0.32
C LYS A 33 21.58 6.37 -0.15
N GLN A 34 20.47 5.64 -0.21
CA GLN A 34 19.13 6.16 0.03
C GLN A 34 18.99 6.70 1.46
N ARG A 35 19.38 5.91 2.46
CA ARG A 35 19.41 6.34 3.88
C ARG A 35 20.26 7.58 4.07
N LEU A 36 21.44 7.66 3.46
CA LEU A 36 22.29 8.84 3.53
C LEU A 36 21.65 10.06 2.86
N ALA A 37 20.95 9.90 1.74
CA ALA A 37 20.23 11.00 1.09
C ALA A 37 19.13 11.56 2.00
N ILE A 38 18.36 10.69 2.68
CA ILE A 38 17.36 11.08 3.67
C ILE A 38 18.01 11.78 4.86
N ALA A 39 19.12 11.23 5.39
CA ALA A 39 19.89 11.83 6.49
C ALA A 39 20.28 13.29 6.16
N ARG A 40 20.79 13.53 4.96
CA ARG A 40 21.15 14.87 4.49
C ARG A 40 19.95 15.81 4.42
N ALA A 41 18.80 15.30 3.98
CA ALA A 41 17.58 16.10 3.84
C ALA A 41 17.03 16.53 5.23
N ILE A 42 17.08 15.66 6.23
CA ILE A 42 16.55 15.94 7.58
C ILE A 42 17.55 16.62 8.52
N LEU A 43 18.81 16.76 8.09
CA LEU A 43 19.88 17.33 8.92
C LEU A 43 19.57 18.76 9.40
N ALA A 44 18.95 19.57 8.56
CA ALA A 44 18.61 20.97 8.84
C ALA A 44 17.25 21.14 9.55
N ARG A 45 16.57 20.06 9.96
CA ARG A 45 15.22 20.08 10.54
C ARG A 45 14.23 20.88 9.67
N PRO A 46 13.96 20.44 8.43
CA PRO A 46 13.09 21.18 7.53
C PRO A 46 11.63 21.13 8.01
N GLU A 47 10.90 22.22 7.82
CA GLU A 47 9.44 22.25 8.01
C GLU A 47 8.71 21.51 6.89
N PHE A 48 9.31 21.42 5.69
CA PHE A 48 8.77 20.75 4.52
C PHE A 48 9.83 19.89 3.83
N LEU A 49 9.50 18.63 3.57
CA LEU A 49 10.41 17.64 3.01
C LEU A 49 9.79 17.01 1.75
N ILE A 50 10.51 17.03 0.63
CA ILE A 50 10.10 16.38 -0.62
C ILE A 50 11.01 15.19 -0.88
N LEU A 51 10.42 14.02 -1.03
CA LEU A 51 11.12 12.75 -1.24
C LEU A 51 10.57 12.05 -2.48
N ASP A 52 11.46 11.76 -3.42
CA ASP A 52 11.13 11.00 -4.63
C ASP A 52 11.56 9.54 -4.44
N GLU A 53 10.58 8.62 -4.44
CA GLU A 53 10.76 7.18 -4.25
C GLU A 53 11.70 6.81 -3.08
N PRO A 54 11.49 7.34 -1.85
CA PRO A 54 12.48 7.26 -0.77
C PRO A 54 12.72 5.85 -0.23
N ILE A 55 11.83 4.89 -0.49
CA ILE A 55 11.88 3.52 0.05
C ILE A 55 12.16 2.46 -1.03
N ASN A 56 12.27 2.84 -2.30
CA ASN A 56 12.32 1.91 -3.43
C ASN A 56 13.54 0.94 -3.41
N ALA A 57 14.64 1.31 -2.75
CA ALA A 57 15.88 0.52 -2.73
C ALA A 57 16.11 -0.21 -1.41
N LEU A 58 15.11 -0.26 -0.55
CA LEU A 58 15.21 -0.84 0.78
C LEU A 58 14.61 -2.25 0.80
N ASP A 59 15.12 -3.08 1.69
CA ASP A 59 14.51 -4.34 2.07
C ASP A 59 13.26 -4.11 2.96
N PRO A 60 12.43 -5.13 3.21
CA PRO A 60 11.20 -4.95 3.99
C PRO A 60 11.43 -4.39 5.40
N GLU A 61 12.55 -4.70 6.03
CA GLU A 61 12.91 -4.14 7.33
C GLU A 61 13.24 -2.65 7.23
N GLY A 62 14.07 -2.28 6.25
CA GLY A 62 14.41 -0.89 5.96
C GLY A 62 13.20 -0.04 5.57
N ILE A 63 12.23 -0.60 4.82
CA ILE A 63 10.97 0.08 4.51
C ILE A 63 10.21 0.41 5.80
N ARG A 64 10.07 -0.57 6.71
CA ARG A 64 9.41 -0.37 8.00
C ARG A 64 10.10 0.69 8.86
N GLU A 65 11.43 0.68 8.90
CA GLU A 65 12.21 1.69 9.64
C GLU A 65 12.03 3.09 9.07
N MET A 66 12.08 3.24 7.75
CA MET A 66 11.86 4.54 7.11
C MET A 66 10.43 5.04 7.29
N ARG A 67 9.42 4.17 7.25
CA ARG A 67 8.05 4.53 7.58
C ARG A 67 7.95 5.08 9.01
N ASN A 68 8.53 4.40 9.99
CA ASN A 68 8.55 4.86 11.37
C ASN A 68 9.27 6.21 11.51
N LEU A 69 10.38 6.41 10.78
CA LEU A 69 11.10 7.68 10.74
C LEU A 69 10.21 8.81 10.18
N PHE A 70 9.54 8.61 9.05
CA PHE A 70 8.67 9.63 8.46
C PHE A 70 7.49 9.97 9.36
N GLN A 71 6.86 8.98 9.99
CA GLN A 71 5.79 9.20 10.98
C GLN A 71 6.31 9.99 12.19
N ARG A 72 7.51 9.71 12.66
CA ARG A 72 8.13 10.45 13.75
C ARG A 72 8.42 11.90 13.37
N LEU A 73 9.07 12.14 12.23
CA LEU A 73 9.36 13.49 11.74
C LEU A 73 8.09 14.34 11.60
N ASN A 74 6.99 13.72 11.14
CA ASN A 74 5.72 14.42 11.02
C ASN A 74 5.09 14.71 12.39
N ARG A 75 5.00 13.71 13.28
CA ARG A 75 4.26 13.83 14.54
C ARG A 75 5.03 14.58 15.63
N GLU A 76 6.34 14.36 15.73
CA GLU A 76 7.17 14.92 16.80
C GLU A 76 7.83 16.23 16.37
N ASP A 77 8.33 16.32 15.14
CA ASP A 77 9.05 17.49 14.61
C ASP A 77 8.13 18.44 13.83
N GLY A 78 6.89 18.06 13.55
CA GLY A 78 5.93 18.85 12.77
C GLY A 78 6.30 19.01 11.29
N THR A 79 7.20 18.17 10.78
CA THR A 79 7.62 18.23 9.37
C THR A 79 6.49 17.78 8.44
N THR A 80 6.11 18.61 7.49
CA THR A 80 5.22 18.19 6.39
C THR A 80 6.04 17.43 5.35
N ILE A 81 5.59 16.21 5.01
CA ILE A 81 6.36 15.34 4.11
C ILE A 81 5.53 15.06 2.84
N PHE A 82 6.13 15.36 1.68
CA PHE A 82 5.59 15.02 0.38
C PHE A 82 6.42 13.88 -0.23
N ILE A 83 5.77 12.75 -0.53
CA ILE A 83 6.44 11.53 -1.02
C ILE A 83 5.84 11.12 -2.36
N SER A 84 6.67 10.84 -3.35
CA SER A 84 6.26 10.02 -4.49
C SER A 84 6.52 8.54 -4.18
N SER A 85 5.61 7.65 -4.56
CA SER A 85 5.79 6.20 -4.45
C SER A 85 4.92 5.45 -5.46
N HIS A 86 5.39 4.29 -5.91
CA HIS A 86 4.60 3.32 -6.64
C HIS A 86 4.20 2.11 -5.78
N ILE A 87 4.62 2.07 -4.51
CA ILE A 87 4.30 1.01 -3.54
C ILE A 87 3.04 1.45 -2.79
N LEU A 88 1.86 1.15 -3.35
CA LEU A 88 0.57 1.64 -2.86
C LEU A 88 0.27 1.17 -1.43
N SER A 89 0.68 -0.04 -1.06
CA SER A 89 0.54 -0.54 0.32
C SER A 89 1.32 0.28 1.35
N GLU A 90 2.45 0.88 0.98
CA GLU A 90 3.19 1.76 1.88
C GLU A 90 2.60 3.18 1.92
N VAL A 91 2.07 3.64 0.78
CA VAL A 91 1.30 4.90 0.73
C VAL A 91 0.08 4.82 1.64
N ASP A 92 -0.65 3.70 1.62
CA ASP A 92 -1.82 3.45 2.46
C ASP A 92 -1.52 3.51 3.97
N LEU A 93 -0.30 3.15 4.36
CA LEU A 93 0.14 3.16 5.76
C LEU A 93 0.74 4.50 6.22
N LEU A 94 1.12 5.37 5.29
CA LEU A 94 1.86 6.59 5.57
C LEU A 94 1.09 7.87 5.34
N ALA A 95 0.27 7.90 4.28
CA ALA A 95 -0.28 9.16 3.78
C ALA A 95 -1.54 9.58 4.53
N ASP A 96 -1.67 10.87 4.82
CA ASP A 96 -2.92 11.50 5.26
C ASP A 96 -3.77 11.90 4.05
N THR A 97 -3.11 12.32 2.97
CA THR A 97 -3.72 12.74 1.70
C THR A 97 -2.95 12.15 0.54
N ILE A 98 -3.65 11.67 -0.47
CA ILE A 98 -3.04 11.14 -1.69
C ILE A 98 -3.46 11.94 -2.92
N GLY A 99 -2.50 12.07 -3.85
CA GLY A 99 -2.74 12.56 -5.20
C GLY A 99 -2.41 11.46 -6.22
N ILE A 100 -3.33 11.14 -7.11
CA ILE A 100 -3.11 10.17 -8.18
C ILE A 100 -2.82 10.90 -9.48
N ILE A 101 -1.65 10.62 -10.04
CA ILE A 101 -1.18 11.25 -11.30
C ILE A 101 -1.10 10.18 -12.40
N ARG A 102 -1.65 10.51 -13.58
CA ARG A 102 -1.54 9.67 -14.78
C ARG A 102 -1.32 10.55 -16.02
N HIS A 103 -0.35 10.17 -16.85
CA HIS A 103 0.00 10.93 -18.06
C HIS A 103 0.23 12.43 -17.81
N GLY A 104 0.89 12.77 -16.69
CA GLY A 104 1.19 14.16 -16.31
C GLY A 104 -0.01 14.98 -15.84
N LYS A 105 -1.16 14.34 -15.57
CA LYS A 105 -2.37 15.01 -15.04
C LYS A 105 -2.71 14.44 -13.68
N LEU A 106 -3.04 15.31 -12.74
CA LEU A 106 -3.64 14.94 -11.47
C LEU A 106 -5.07 14.47 -11.74
N LEU A 107 -5.35 13.19 -11.45
CA LEU A 107 -6.68 12.60 -11.62
C LEU A 107 -7.58 12.92 -10.42
N THR A 108 -7.01 12.82 -9.22
CA THR A 108 -7.72 13.12 -7.98
C THR A 108 -6.73 13.46 -6.88
N GLU A 109 -7.21 14.21 -5.88
CA GLU A 109 -6.53 14.47 -4.61
C GLU A 109 -7.58 14.36 -3.51
N LEU A 110 -7.36 13.50 -2.51
CA LEU A 110 -8.30 13.28 -1.42
C LEU A 110 -7.60 12.70 -0.18
N PRO A 111 -8.20 12.89 1.01
CA PRO A 111 -7.75 12.24 2.23
C PRO A 111 -7.83 10.72 2.10
N ILE A 112 -6.83 10.02 2.64
CA ILE A 112 -6.80 8.55 2.62
C ILE A 112 -8.03 7.94 3.32
N GLU A 113 -8.54 8.60 4.35
CA GLU A 113 -9.75 8.18 5.07
C GLU A 113 -11.00 8.14 4.18
N GLU A 114 -11.09 9.00 3.17
CA GLU A 114 -12.22 8.97 2.21
C GLU A 114 -12.16 7.71 1.35
N ILE A 115 -10.96 7.27 0.99
CA ILE A 115 -10.79 5.99 0.27
C ILE A 115 -11.20 4.82 1.17
N HIS A 116 -10.74 4.81 2.42
CA HIS A 116 -11.07 3.75 3.38
C HIS A 116 -12.58 3.65 3.66
N LYS A 117 -13.32 4.78 3.65
CA LYS A 117 -14.78 4.78 3.79
C LYS A 117 -15.51 4.11 2.62
N HIS A 118 -14.93 4.16 1.43
CA HIS A 118 -15.49 3.56 0.22
C HIS A 118 -15.00 2.14 -0.04
N GLN A 119 -14.04 1.65 0.76
CA GLN A 119 -13.59 0.27 0.69
C GLN A 119 -14.69 -0.69 1.12
N THR A 120 -15.15 -1.51 0.19
CA THR A 120 -16.17 -2.53 0.48
C THR A 120 -15.52 -3.85 0.83
N ALA A 121 -16.05 -4.48 1.89
CA ALA A 121 -15.70 -5.86 2.18
C ALA A 121 -16.41 -6.78 1.18
N TYR A 122 -15.69 -7.77 0.68
CA TYR A 122 -16.23 -8.76 -0.25
C TYR A 122 -15.73 -10.17 0.07
N ILE A 123 -16.44 -11.19 -0.46
CA ILE A 123 -15.96 -12.56 -0.43
C ILE A 123 -15.25 -12.82 -1.77
N SER A 124 -13.98 -13.22 -1.68
CA SER A 124 -13.22 -13.74 -2.81
C SER A 124 -13.33 -15.25 -2.84
N LEU A 125 -13.73 -15.82 -3.98
CA LEU A 125 -13.76 -17.24 -4.24
C LEU A 125 -12.77 -17.58 -5.32
N GLN A 126 -12.04 -18.69 -5.14
CA GLN A 126 -11.29 -19.33 -6.21
C GLN A 126 -11.89 -20.72 -6.44
N VAL A 127 -12.32 -20.98 -7.66
CA VAL A 127 -13.07 -22.18 -8.07
C VAL A 127 -12.52 -22.75 -9.36
N ASP A 128 -12.73 -24.04 -9.58
CA ASP A 128 -12.35 -24.75 -10.80
C ASP A 128 -13.30 -24.49 -11.99
N ASP A 129 -14.59 -24.23 -11.72
CA ASP A 129 -15.61 -23.94 -12.72
C ASP A 129 -16.40 -22.69 -12.36
N VAL A 130 -15.90 -21.55 -12.84
CA VAL A 130 -16.50 -20.23 -12.62
C VAL A 130 -17.93 -20.13 -13.18
N THR A 131 -18.20 -20.75 -14.32
CA THR A 131 -19.53 -20.67 -14.96
C THR A 131 -20.58 -21.35 -14.11
N ARG A 132 -20.26 -22.57 -13.62
CA ARG A 132 -21.15 -23.33 -12.74
C ARG A 132 -21.30 -22.65 -11.37
N ALA A 133 -20.20 -22.13 -10.82
CA ALA A 133 -20.23 -21.40 -9.57
C ALA A 133 -21.10 -20.14 -9.67
N ALA A 134 -20.97 -19.34 -10.72
CA ALA A 134 -21.76 -18.15 -10.96
C ALA A 134 -23.26 -18.46 -11.05
N ALA A 135 -23.64 -19.51 -11.79
CA ALA A 135 -25.04 -19.93 -11.89
C ALA A 135 -25.62 -20.37 -10.54
N LEU A 136 -24.82 -21.07 -9.69
CA LEU A 136 -25.22 -21.44 -8.34
C LEU A 136 -25.39 -20.23 -7.43
N ILE A 137 -24.46 -19.28 -7.48
CA ILE A 137 -24.49 -18.04 -6.70
C ILE A 137 -25.75 -17.24 -7.04
N GLU A 138 -26.05 -17.10 -8.32
CA GLU A 138 -27.27 -16.43 -8.82
C GLU A 138 -28.52 -17.17 -8.36
N GLY A 139 -28.52 -18.51 -8.43
CA GLY A 139 -29.62 -19.36 -7.97
C GLY A 139 -29.87 -19.29 -6.46
N MET A 140 -28.86 -18.92 -5.66
CA MET A 140 -28.97 -18.62 -4.23
C MET A 140 -29.57 -17.22 -3.95
N GLY A 141 -29.87 -16.44 -5.00
CA GLY A 141 -30.39 -15.08 -4.87
C GLY A 141 -29.35 -14.00 -4.58
N ILE A 142 -28.06 -14.34 -4.67
CA ILE A 142 -26.96 -13.38 -4.51
C ILE A 142 -26.82 -12.62 -5.84
N LYS A 143 -27.05 -11.29 -5.81
CA LYS A 143 -27.09 -10.46 -7.00
C LYS A 143 -25.81 -9.65 -7.21
N ASN A 144 -25.13 -9.28 -6.11
CA ASN A 144 -23.96 -8.43 -6.16
C ASN A 144 -22.68 -9.28 -6.21
N PHE A 145 -22.42 -9.89 -7.36
CA PHE A 145 -21.17 -10.59 -7.62
C PHE A 145 -20.63 -10.27 -9.01
N SER A 146 -19.34 -10.47 -9.19
CA SER A 146 -18.64 -10.33 -10.46
C SER A 146 -17.64 -11.45 -10.65
N VAL A 147 -17.55 -11.94 -11.88
CA VAL A 147 -16.50 -12.86 -12.31
C VAL A 147 -15.30 -12.00 -12.74
N LEU A 148 -14.17 -12.19 -12.06
CA LEU A 148 -12.96 -11.41 -12.32
C LEU A 148 -12.14 -12.03 -13.45
N ASP A 149 -12.04 -13.36 -13.46
CA ASP A 149 -11.33 -14.13 -14.48
C ASP A 149 -11.85 -15.59 -14.55
N LYS A 150 -11.02 -16.52 -15.03
CA LYS A 150 -11.39 -17.92 -15.21
C LYS A 150 -11.52 -18.73 -13.91
N GLU A 151 -11.02 -18.21 -12.79
CA GLU A 151 -10.95 -18.91 -11.52
C GLU A 151 -11.54 -18.11 -10.36
N PHE A 152 -11.64 -16.76 -10.49
CA PHE A 152 -12.00 -15.90 -9.40
C PHE A 152 -13.37 -15.26 -9.54
N ILE A 153 -14.15 -15.33 -8.45
CA ILE A 153 -15.42 -14.62 -8.28
C ILE A 153 -15.32 -13.73 -7.05
N ARG A 154 -15.79 -12.50 -7.21
CA ARG A 154 -15.96 -11.52 -6.13
C ARG A 154 -17.44 -11.39 -5.79
N ILE A 155 -17.79 -11.51 -4.52
CA ILE A 155 -19.16 -11.31 -4.03
C ILE A 155 -19.15 -10.12 -3.08
N SER A 156 -19.83 -9.06 -3.48
CA SER A 156 -19.90 -7.78 -2.73
C SER A 156 -21.13 -7.68 -1.82
N ASP A 157 -21.88 -8.75 -1.66
CA ASP A 157 -23.04 -8.83 -0.78
C ASP A 157 -22.60 -9.12 0.67
N SER A 158 -22.85 -8.16 1.58
CA SER A 158 -22.37 -8.21 2.97
C SER A 158 -23.00 -9.33 3.80
N ASP A 159 -24.20 -9.78 3.43
CA ASP A 159 -25.03 -10.68 4.23
C ASP A 159 -24.77 -12.16 3.89
N VAL A 160 -23.92 -12.42 2.90
CA VAL A 160 -23.59 -13.79 2.49
C VAL A 160 -22.66 -14.45 3.49
N SER A 161 -23.09 -15.63 3.97
CA SER A 161 -22.26 -16.49 4.80
C SER A 161 -21.29 -17.30 3.95
N GLY A 162 -19.98 -17.10 4.13
CA GLY A 162 -18.96 -17.90 3.46
C GLY A 162 -19.11 -19.42 3.73
N LYS A 163 -19.57 -19.81 4.93
CA LYS A 163 -19.85 -21.20 5.28
C LYS A 163 -21.01 -21.79 4.47
N THR A 164 -22.08 -21.03 4.30
CA THR A 164 -23.25 -21.47 3.51
C THR A 164 -22.88 -21.57 2.05
N LEU A 165 -22.12 -20.59 1.55
CA LEU A 165 -21.66 -20.55 0.18
C LEU A 165 -20.70 -21.70 -0.16
N SER A 166 -19.69 -21.95 0.68
CA SER A 166 -18.75 -23.05 0.45
C SER A 166 -19.45 -24.41 0.46
N LYS A 167 -20.40 -24.61 1.38
CA LYS A 167 -21.20 -25.84 1.44
C LYS A 167 -22.00 -26.03 0.14
N ALA A 168 -22.71 -25.00 -0.30
CA ALA A 168 -23.52 -25.08 -1.54
C ALA A 168 -22.65 -25.36 -2.78
N LEU A 169 -21.49 -24.74 -2.91
CA LEU A 169 -20.58 -24.97 -4.05
C LEU A 169 -20.08 -26.41 -4.07
N ILE A 170 -19.60 -26.94 -2.94
CA ILE A 170 -19.06 -28.30 -2.85
C ILE A 170 -20.16 -29.35 -3.08
N GLU A 171 -21.34 -29.19 -2.45
CA GLU A 171 -22.45 -30.11 -2.62
C GLU A 171 -22.98 -30.17 -4.07
N ASN A 172 -22.79 -29.12 -4.84
CA ASN A 172 -23.13 -29.06 -6.26
C ASN A 172 -21.96 -29.37 -7.20
N GLY A 173 -20.85 -29.90 -6.68
CA GLY A 173 -19.72 -30.41 -7.46
C GLY A 173 -18.86 -29.33 -8.09
N VAL A 174 -18.80 -28.14 -7.47
CA VAL A 174 -17.81 -27.11 -7.82
C VAL A 174 -16.61 -27.28 -6.89
N GLY A 175 -15.42 -27.42 -7.45
CA GLY A 175 -14.17 -27.47 -6.72
C GLY A 175 -13.84 -26.07 -6.15
N LEU A 176 -13.78 -25.98 -4.83
CA LEU A 176 -13.46 -24.74 -4.12
C LEU A 176 -12.01 -24.78 -3.66
N GLU A 177 -11.14 -23.99 -4.30
CA GLU A 177 -9.72 -23.87 -3.97
C GLU A 177 -9.51 -22.94 -2.77
N SER A 178 -10.20 -21.80 -2.76
CA SER A 178 -10.16 -20.87 -1.64
C SER A 178 -11.42 -20.04 -1.50
N ILE A 179 -11.73 -19.67 -0.25
CA ILE A 179 -12.77 -18.70 0.09
C ILE A 179 -12.25 -17.81 1.24
N GLY A 180 -12.39 -16.51 1.09
CA GLY A 180 -11.96 -15.57 2.13
C GLY A 180 -12.67 -14.23 2.03
N ARG A 181 -12.85 -13.57 3.18
CA ARG A 181 -13.27 -12.17 3.18
C ARG A 181 -12.05 -11.31 2.90
N LYS A 182 -12.18 -10.40 1.97
CA LYS A 182 -11.21 -9.38 1.60
C LYS A 182 -11.87 -8.01 1.69
N GLN A 183 -11.06 -6.98 1.70
CA GLN A 183 -11.47 -5.59 1.62
C GLN A 183 -10.77 -4.98 0.42
N ASP A 184 -11.42 -4.03 -0.25
CA ASP A 184 -10.77 -3.27 -1.31
C ASP A 184 -9.51 -2.60 -0.78
N THR A 185 -8.49 -2.58 -1.59
CA THR A 185 -7.19 -1.97 -1.29
C THR A 185 -7.05 -0.61 -1.99
N LEU A 186 -6.01 0.14 -1.64
CA LEU A 186 -5.64 1.34 -2.39
C LEU A 186 -5.27 1.01 -3.85
N GLU A 187 -4.69 -0.19 -4.09
CA GLU A 187 -4.44 -0.70 -5.44
C GLU A 187 -5.74 -0.85 -6.24
N ASP A 188 -6.78 -1.44 -5.65
CA ASP A 188 -8.08 -1.62 -6.32
C ASP A 188 -8.68 -0.26 -6.69
N PHE A 189 -8.63 0.70 -5.79
CA PHE A 189 -9.08 2.08 -6.05
C PHE A 189 -8.27 2.75 -7.16
N PHE A 190 -6.95 2.59 -7.16
CA PHE A 190 -6.07 3.11 -8.20
C PHE A 190 -6.42 2.51 -9.58
N PHE A 191 -6.62 1.20 -9.66
CA PHE A 191 -6.99 0.53 -10.91
C PHE A 191 -8.36 0.98 -11.42
N GLN A 192 -9.35 1.12 -10.56
CA GLN A 192 -10.68 1.62 -10.94
C GLN A 192 -10.60 3.02 -11.58
N LEU A 193 -9.81 3.92 -11.00
CA LEU A 193 -9.62 5.27 -11.55
C LEU A 193 -8.82 5.28 -12.85
N THR A 194 -7.87 4.37 -13.00
CA THR A 194 -6.95 4.38 -14.13
C THR A 194 -7.44 3.56 -15.30
N GLU A 195 -8.25 2.54 -15.10
CA GLU A 195 -8.80 1.66 -16.17
C GLU A 195 -10.27 1.95 -16.50
N GLY A 196 -11.04 2.48 -15.55
CA GLY A 196 -12.46 2.83 -15.72
C GLY A 196 -12.74 4.05 -16.60
N GLY A 197 -11.72 4.69 -17.14
CA GLY A 197 -11.80 5.85 -18.05
C GLY A 197 -11.74 5.50 -19.53
N LYS A 198 -12.33 4.36 -19.94
CA LYS A 198 -12.53 4.01 -21.37
C LYS A 198 -13.97 4.21 -21.76
#